data_16dd4126dc477ef0a534a5808730c07b
#
_entry.id   16dd4126dc477ef0a534a5808730c07b
#
_cell.length_a   1.000
_cell.length_b   1.000
_cell.length_c   1.000
_cell.angle_alpha   90.00
_cell.angle_beta   90.00
_cell.angle_gamma   90.00
#
_symmetry.space_group_name_H-M   'P 1'
#
loop_
_entity.id
_entity.type
_entity.pdbx_description
1 polymer ?
#
loop_
_entity_poly.entity_id
_entity_poly.type
_entity_poly.pdbx_seq_one_letter_code
_entity_poly.pdbx_strand_id
1 'polypeptide(L)'
;DSLWDIIDRCVLDNEQERSLFDYAKEKGILFFSTPFSREGADRLNELGVELYKIGSGECNNLPLLNHVANFKKPMILSTGMNDMSSIKASVETILSHGVPLALLHCTSIYPAPPETMRLGAITHLKDEFPDLEIGLSDHSLGISVALGSVAVGANIIEKHFTKSRQWPGPDNPFSIEPNELKNLVDWSKEIWRARGGKKDILDDEKPVIDFAYACVVAIKDINKGEALSLDNIWVKRPGTGEIFAKDFEDVLGLSLIHI
;
A
#
# COMPACT_ATOMS: atom_id res chain seq x y z
N ASP A 1 7.16 -18.03 -31.04
CA ASP A 1 6.76 -16.75 -31.67
C ASP A 1 7.86 -15.73 -31.41
N SER A 2 8.16 -14.87 -32.37
CA SER A 2 9.04 -13.74 -32.14
C SER A 2 8.34 -12.70 -31.24
N LEU A 3 9.12 -11.81 -30.61
CA LEU A 3 8.53 -10.70 -29.84
C LEU A 3 7.59 -9.85 -30.72
N TRP A 4 7.93 -9.67 -32.00
CA TRP A 4 7.09 -8.98 -32.98
C TRP A 4 5.73 -9.67 -33.15
N ASP A 5 5.69 -11.00 -33.33
CA ASP A 5 4.45 -11.73 -33.52
C ASP A 5 3.53 -11.63 -32.28
N ILE A 6 4.13 -11.57 -31.08
CA ILE A 6 3.38 -11.41 -29.82
C ILE A 6 2.76 -10.02 -29.75
N ILE A 7 3.54 -8.98 -30.03
CA ILE A 7 3.06 -7.59 -30.00
C ILE A 7 1.99 -7.37 -31.07
N ASP A 8 2.25 -7.79 -32.32
CA ASP A 8 1.36 -7.57 -33.45
C ASP A 8 -0.05 -8.14 -33.21
N ARG A 9 -0.16 -9.34 -32.67
CA ARG A 9 -1.46 -9.95 -32.33
C ARG A 9 -2.18 -9.32 -31.14
N CYS A 10 -1.48 -8.52 -30.31
CA CYS A 10 -2.06 -7.85 -29.15
C CYS A 10 -2.39 -6.38 -29.40
N VAL A 11 -1.99 -5.82 -30.55
CA VAL A 11 -2.27 -4.42 -30.91
C VAL A 11 -3.77 -4.25 -31.17
N LEU A 12 -4.32 -3.22 -30.56
CA LEU A 12 -5.67 -2.74 -30.84
C LEU A 12 -5.62 -1.69 -31.95
N ASP A 13 -6.53 -1.76 -32.89
CA ASP A 13 -6.74 -0.66 -33.83
C ASP A 13 -7.51 0.50 -33.16
N ASN A 14 -7.61 1.62 -33.86
CA ASN A 14 -8.22 2.83 -33.31
C ASN A 14 -9.72 2.65 -32.98
N GLU A 15 -10.45 1.82 -33.73
CA GLU A 15 -11.88 1.56 -33.49
C GLU A 15 -12.07 0.67 -32.26
N GLN A 16 -11.21 -0.35 -32.12
CA GLN A 16 -11.22 -1.23 -30.96
C GLN A 16 -10.88 -0.46 -29.68
N GLU A 17 -9.85 0.39 -29.70
CA GLU A 17 -9.47 1.21 -28.56
C GLU A 17 -10.58 2.22 -28.19
N ARG A 18 -11.20 2.85 -29.16
CA ARG A 18 -12.37 3.72 -28.96
C ARG A 18 -13.55 2.96 -28.35
N SER A 19 -13.84 1.78 -28.87
CA SER A 19 -14.92 0.93 -28.35
C SER A 19 -14.72 0.54 -26.90
N LEU A 20 -13.47 0.22 -26.51
CA LEU A 20 -13.12 -0.09 -25.11
C LEU A 20 -13.23 1.15 -24.22
N PHE A 21 -12.77 2.31 -24.68
CA PHE A 21 -12.91 3.57 -23.95
C PHE A 21 -14.38 3.90 -23.67
N ASP A 22 -15.24 3.83 -24.71
CA ASP A 22 -16.67 4.11 -24.58
C ASP A 22 -17.36 3.09 -23.68
N TYR A 23 -17.00 1.82 -23.77
CA TYR A 23 -17.52 0.77 -22.90
C TYR A 23 -17.11 0.95 -21.43
N ALA A 24 -15.84 1.27 -21.15
CA ALA A 24 -15.38 1.58 -19.80
C ALA A 24 -16.15 2.76 -19.21
N LYS A 25 -16.36 3.81 -20.01
CA LYS A 25 -17.15 4.98 -19.61
C LYS A 25 -18.62 4.61 -19.30
N GLU A 26 -19.24 3.77 -20.12
CA GLU A 26 -20.60 3.23 -19.85
C GLU A 26 -20.65 2.46 -18.52
N LYS A 27 -19.60 1.72 -18.19
CA LYS A 27 -19.51 0.96 -16.92
C LYS A 27 -19.07 1.80 -15.73
N GLY A 28 -18.77 3.07 -15.91
CA GLY A 28 -18.28 3.96 -14.83
C GLY A 28 -16.88 3.61 -14.34
N ILE A 29 -16.05 3.05 -15.23
CA ILE A 29 -14.64 2.71 -14.96
C ILE A 29 -13.76 3.70 -15.74
N LEU A 30 -12.75 4.26 -15.06
CA LEU A 30 -11.76 5.12 -15.69
C LEU A 30 -10.88 4.30 -16.64
N PHE A 31 -10.87 4.68 -17.91
CA PHE A 31 -10.00 4.09 -18.94
C PHE A 31 -8.78 4.97 -19.14
N PHE A 32 -7.62 4.37 -19.18
CA PHE A 32 -6.37 4.99 -19.59
C PHE A 32 -5.42 3.94 -20.15
N SER A 33 -4.40 4.37 -20.87
CA SER A 33 -3.43 3.47 -21.50
C SER A 33 -2.01 4.02 -21.32
N THR A 34 -1.02 3.17 -21.60
CA THR A 34 0.41 3.52 -21.55
C THR A 34 0.91 3.79 -22.97
N PRO A 35 1.23 5.04 -23.33
CA PRO A 35 1.87 5.31 -24.61
C PRO A 35 3.35 4.94 -24.58
N PHE A 36 3.83 4.29 -25.64
CA PHE A 36 5.24 3.96 -25.86
C PHE A 36 5.87 4.81 -26.96
N SER A 37 5.13 5.77 -27.50
CA SER A 37 5.61 6.72 -28.50
C SER A 37 4.85 8.04 -28.39
N ARG A 38 5.39 9.06 -29.04
CA ARG A 38 4.73 10.37 -29.13
C ARG A 38 3.37 10.27 -29.83
N GLU A 39 3.31 9.54 -30.94
CA GLU A 39 2.09 9.31 -31.72
C GLU A 39 1.02 8.55 -30.91
N GLY A 40 1.44 7.59 -30.10
CA GLY A 40 0.55 6.89 -29.17
C GLY A 40 -0.01 7.84 -28.11
N ALA A 41 0.80 8.75 -27.59
CA ALA A 41 0.37 9.74 -26.61
C ALA A 41 -0.61 10.76 -27.24
N ASP A 42 -0.34 11.23 -28.46
CA ASP A 42 -1.21 12.13 -29.21
C ASP A 42 -2.59 11.49 -29.45
N ARG A 43 -2.60 10.22 -29.88
CA ARG A 43 -3.83 9.45 -30.09
C ARG A 43 -4.65 9.29 -28.81
N LEU A 44 -4.02 8.98 -27.68
CA LEU A 44 -4.72 8.90 -26.39
C LEU A 44 -5.28 10.25 -25.95
N ASN A 45 -4.57 11.35 -26.29
CA ASN A 45 -5.08 12.69 -26.02
C ASN A 45 -6.33 13.01 -26.87
N GLU A 46 -6.33 12.63 -28.14
CA GLU A 46 -7.49 12.75 -29.05
C GLU A 46 -8.65 11.84 -28.63
N LEU A 47 -8.35 10.64 -28.10
CA LEU A 47 -9.34 9.74 -27.52
C LEU A 47 -10.05 10.36 -26.31
N GLY A 48 -9.37 11.25 -25.58
CA GLY A 48 -9.92 11.98 -24.45
C GLY A 48 -9.68 11.31 -23.10
N VAL A 49 -8.60 10.50 -22.95
CA VAL A 49 -8.23 9.92 -21.65
C VAL A 49 -8.05 11.02 -20.59
N GLU A 50 -8.41 10.71 -19.36
CA GLU A 50 -8.35 11.68 -18.25
C GLU A 50 -7.01 11.69 -17.53
N LEU A 51 -6.21 10.64 -17.68
CA LEU A 51 -4.86 10.52 -17.13
C LEU A 51 -3.98 9.63 -18.02
N TYR A 52 -2.67 9.69 -17.80
CA TYR A 52 -1.69 8.87 -18.50
C TYR A 52 -0.96 7.93 -17.52
N LYS A 53 -0.78 6.68 -17.96
CA LYS A 53 0.16 5.76 -17.34
C LYS A 53 1.47 5.78 -18.14
N ILE A 54 2.58 5.84 -17.43
CA ILE A 54 3.92 5.67 -18.01
C ILE A 54 4.54 4.40 -17.44
N GLY A 55 4.92 3.49 -18.33
CA GLY A 55 5.58 2.24 -17.96
C GLY A 55 7.01 2.47 -17.48
N SER A 56 7.57 1.49 -16.75
CA SER A 56 8.93 1.57 -16.20
C SER A 56 10.02 1.76 -17.25
N GLY A 57 9.83 1.20 -18.44
CA GLY A 57 10.77 1.35 -19.56
C GLY A 57 10.88 2.78 -20.09
N GLU A 58 9.82 3.56 -19.90
CA GLU A 58 9.76 4.96 -20.34
C GLU A 58 10.04 5.96 -19.20
N CYS A 59 10.34 5.47 -18.00
CA CYS A 59 10.61 6.35 -16.86
C CYS A 59 11.75 7.33 -17.13
N ASN A 60 12.81 6.91 -17.78
CA ASN A 60 13.95 7.76 -18.14
C ASN A 60 13.84 8.42 -19.54
N ASN A 61 12.74 8.24 -20.24
CA ASN A 61 12.47 8.85 -21.53
C ASN A 61 11.95 10.29 -21.34
N LEU A 62 12.85 11.20 -20.89
CA LEU A 62 12.47 12.58 -20.60
C LEU A 62 11.78 13.29 -21.75
N PRO A 63 12.16 13.09 -23.05
CA PRO A 63 11.42 13.67 -24.18
C PRO A 63 9.95 13.24 -24.23
N LEU A 64 9.65 11.96 -24.00
CA LEU A 64 8.27 11.46 -23.97
C LEU A 64 7.52 11.98 -22.75
N LEU A 65 8.15 11.99 -21.57
CA LEU A 65 7.56 12.54 -20.34
C LEU A 65 7.18 14.01 -20.51
N ASN A 66 8.09 14.81 -21.08
CA ASN A 66 7.84 16.22 -21.38
C ASN A 66 6.69 16.39 -22.36
N HIS A 67 6.61 15.55 -23.41
CA HIS A 67 5.52 15.59 -24.38
C HIS A 67 4.16 15.28 -23.73
N VAL A 68 4.06 14.19 -22.97
CA VAL A 68 2.83 13.78 -22.29
C VAL A 68 2.40 14.80 -21.24
N ALA A 69 3.34 15.34 -20.45
CA ALA A 69 3.03 16.35 -19.45
C ALA A 69 2.48 17.67 -20.03
N ASN A 70 2.79 17.98 -21.31
CA ASN A 70 2.20 19.12 -22.02
C ASN A 70 0.68 19.00 -22.21
N PHE A 71 0.09 17.80 -22.16
CA PHE A 71 -1.36 17.64 -22.23
C PHE A 71 -2.07 18.08 -20.94
N LYS A 72 -1.32 18.42 -19.88
CA LYS A 72 -1.85 18.97 -18.60
C LYS A 72 -2.83 18.05 -17.89
N LYS A 73 -2.65 16.74 -18.03
CA LYS A 73 -3.45 15.70 -17.37
C LYS A 73 -2.61 14.97 -16.31
N PRO A 74 -3.22 14.41 -15.25
CA PRO A 74 -2.51 13.63 -14.25
C PRO A 74 -1.70 12.49 -14.88
N MET A 75 -0.58 12.13 -14.23
CA MET A 75 0.28 11.05 -14.69
C MET A 75 0.56 10.05 -13.56
N ILE A 76 0.63 8.77 -13.91
CA ILE A 76 1.10 7.69 -13.05
C ILE A 76 2.38 7.12 -13.67
N LEU A 77 3.50 7.19 -12.95
CA LEU A 77 4.82 6.77 -13.43
C LEU A 77 5.28 5.53 -12.66
N SER A 78 5.52 4.42 -13.36
CA SER A 78 6.19 3.24 -12.81
C SER A 78 7.70 3.39 -12.85
N THR A 79 8.38 2.92 -11.79
CA THR A 79 9.81 3.19 -11.54
C THR A 79 10.71 1.95 -11.61
N GLY A 80 10.20 0.82 -12.11
CA GLY A 80 11.01 -0.40 -12.29
C GLY A 80 12.25 -0.16 -13.16
N MET A 81 13.35 -0.86 -12.90
CA MET A 81 14.63 -0.75 -13.63
C MET A 81 15.32 0.64 -13.51
N ASN A 82 14.80 1.54 -12.69
CA ASN A 82 15.33 2.88 -12.52
C ASN A 82 15.88 3.10 -11.11
N ASP A 83 16.99 3.79 -11.01
CA ASP A 83 17.56 4.24 -9.75
C ASP A 83 16.95 5.59 -9.32
N MET A 84 17.26 6.01 -8.10
CA MET A 84 16.71 7.25 -7.55
C MET A 84 17.11 8.49 -8.35
N SER A 85 18.28 8.51 -8.97
CA SER A 85 18.73 9.67 -9.77
C SER A 85 17.91 9.81 -11.05
N SER A 86 17.63 8.69 -11.71
CA SER A 86 16.75 8.63 -12.87
C SER A 86 15.31 9.03 -12.53
N ILE A 87 14.79 8.51 -11.41
CA ILE A 87 13.44 8.84 -10.94
C ILE A 87 13.31 10.33 -10.63
N LYS A 88 14.28 10.93 -9.96
CA LYS A 88 14.27 12.38 -9.65
C LYS A 88 14.20 13.23 -10.92
N ALA A 89 15.03 12.94 -11.91
CA ALA A 89 15.01 13.68 -13.18
C ALA A 89 13.65 13.59 -13.88
N SER A 90 13.02 12.42 -13.81
CA SER A 90 11.69 12.18 -14.39
C SER A 90 10.59 12.94 -13.65
N VAL A 91 10.63 12.89 -12.32
CA VAL A 91 9.69 13.63 -11.44
C VAL A 91 9.82 15.14 -11.68
N GLU A 92 11.04 15.68 -11.69
CA GLU A 92 11.28 17.10 -11.96
C GLU A 92 10.75 17.51 -13.34
N THR A 93 11.00 16.68 -14.36
CA THR A 93 10.49 16.93 -15.72
C THR A 93 8.96 17.03 -15.71
N ILE A 94 8.25 16.08 -15.13
CA ILE A 94 6.79 16.07 -15.11
C ILE A 94 6.24 17.21 -14.26
N LEU A 95 6.75 17.42 -13.05
CA LEU A 95 6.28 18.46 -12.14
C LEU A 95 6.54 19.86 -12.65
N SER A 96 7.56 20.08 -13.50
CA SER A 96 7.80 21.38 -14.15
C SER A 96 6.61 21.86 -15.01
N HIS A 97 5.75 20.92 -15.44
CA HIS A 97 4.51 21.21 -16.16
C HIS A 97 3.32 21.51 -15.26
N GLY A 98 3.46 21.39 -13.94
CA GLY A 98 2.38 21.63 -12.97
C GLY A 98 1.26 20.57 -13.03
N VAL A 99 1.55 19.33 -13.44
CA VAL A 99 0.58 18.25 -13.51
C VAL A 99 0.67 17.36 -12.26
N PRO A 100 -0.47 16.82 -11.75
CA PRO A 100 -0.45 15.85 -10.67
C PRO A 100 0.30 14.58 -11.08
N LEU A 101 1.13 14.05 -10.17
CA LEU A 101 1.93 12.86 -10.41
C LEU A 101 1.78 11.87 -9.25
N ALA A 102 1.64 10.59 -9.61
CA ALA A 102 1.80 9.47 -8.69
C ALA A 102 2.94 8.56 -9.16
N LEU A 103 3.67 7.96 -8.21
CA LEU A 103 4.74 7.00 -8.49
C LEU A 103 4.33 5.59 -8.08
N LEU A 104 4.65 4.61 -8.93
CA LEU A 104 4.51 3.20 -8.56
C LEU A 104 5.91 2.58 -8.40
N HIS A 105 6.22 2.09 -7.21
CA HIS A 105 7.30 1.13 -7.07
C HIS A 105 7.01 -0.08 -7.96
N CYS A 106 8.03 -0.60 -8.62
CA CYS A 106 7.87 -1.72 -9.54
C CYS A 106 9.15 -2.54 -9.59
N THR A 107 9.00 -3.86 -9.65
CA THR A 107 10.07 -4.79 -10.01
C THR A 107 9.72 -5.44 -11.33
N SER A 108 10.51 -5.14 -12.39
CA SER A 108 10.26 -5.60 -13.76
C SER A 108 10.80 -7.03 -13.98
N ILE A 109 10.27 -7.99 -13.23
CA ILE A 109 10.49 -9.44 -13.36
C ILE A 109 9.11 -10.09 -13.47
N TYR A 110 8.90 -11.03 -14.38
CA TYR A 110 7.59 -11.58 -14.75
C TYR A 110 7.58 -13.11 -14.76
N PRO A 111 7.03 -13.82 -13.74
CA PRO A 111 6.57 -13.28 -12.46
C PRO A 111 7.74 -12.88 -11.54
N ALA A 112 7.52 -11.92 -10.66
CA ALA A 112 8.49 -11.49 -9.67
C ALA A 112 8.43 -12.38 -8.42
N PRO A 113 9.54 -13.03 -8.00
CA PRO A 113 9.62 -13.67 -6.70
C PRO A 113 9.38 -12.67 -5.55
N PRO A 114 8.70 -13.06 -4.46
CA PRO A 114 8.33 -12.12 -3.38
C PRO A 114 9.53 -11.35 -2.80
N GLU A 115 10.68 -11.98 -2.65
CA GLU A 115 11.91 -11.37 -2.14
C GLU A 115 12.46 -10.24 -3.02
N THR A 116 12.11 -10.24 -4.31
CA THR A 116 12.52 -9.19 -5.25
C THR A 116 11.60 -7.99 -5.23
N MET A 117 10.41 -8.10 -4.62
CA MET A 117 9.41 -7.03 -4.60
C MET A 117 9.76 -5.86 -3.69
N ARG A 118 10.64 -6.05 -2.71
CA ARG A 118 11.26 -4.98 -1.90
C ARG A 118 10.25 -3.91 -1.45
N LEU A 119 9.19 -4.30 -0.76
CA LEU A 119 8.11 -3.38 -0.34
C LEU A 119 8.61 -2.15 0.44
N GLY A 120 9.77 -2.25 1.11
CA GLY A 120 10.43 -1.09 1.74
C GLY A 120 10.77 0.05 0.78
N ALA A 121 10.85 -0.20 -0.54
CA ALA A 121 11.06 0.84 -1.53
C ALA A 121 9.86 1.80 -1.64
N ILE A 122 8.66 1.36 -1.26
CA ILE A 122 7.46 2.22 -1.18
C ILE A 122 7.68 3.32 -0.12
N THR A 123 8.14 2.92 1.07
CA THR A 123 8.48 3.88 2.14
C THR A 123 9.61 4.81 1.70
N HIS A 124 10.67 4.26 1.08
CA HIS A 124 11.76 5.07 0.57
C HIS A 124 11.32 6.12 -0.48
N LEU A 125 10.44 5.73 -1.42
CA LEU A 125 9.86 6.68 -2.37
C LEU A 125 8.99 7.73 -1.66
N LYS A 126 8.23 7.34 -0.62
CA LYS A 126 7.40 8.28 0.14
C LYS A 126 8.23 9.27 0.94
N ASP A 127 9.36 8.84 1.51
CA ASP A 127 10.29 9.72 2.23
C ASP A 127 10.97 10.72 1.29
N GLU A 128 11.32 10.27 0.08
CA GLU A 128 11.98 11.10 -0.93
C GLU A 128 11.01 12.07 -1.63
N PHE A 129 9.75 11.67 -1.80
CA PHE A 129 8.70 12.45 -2.47
C PHE A 129 7.45 12.54 -1.59
N PRO A 130 7.51 13.27 -0.45
CA PRO A 130 6.43 13.27 0.56
C PRO A 130 5.10 13.84 0.03
N ASP A 131 5.15 14.67 -1.00
CA ASP A 131 3.97 15.32 -1.59
C ASP A 131 3.32 14.49 -2.72
N LEU A 132 3.93 13.35 -3.11
CA LEU A 132 3.40 12.48 -4.15
C LEU A 132 2.64 11.28 -3.58
N GLU A 133 1.63 10.83 -4.33
CA GLU A 133 1.00 9.55 -4.06
C GLU A 133 1.90 8.40 -4.51
N ILE A 134 2.13 7.44 -3.61
CA ILE A 134 2.98 6.28 -3.89
C ILE A 134 2.13 5.03 -3.94
N GLY A 135 2.42 4.16 -4.90
CA GLY A 135 1.76 2.88 -5.10
C GLY A 135 2.72 1.75 -5.46
N LEU A 136 2.14 0.64 -5.87
CA LEU A 136 2.83 -0.56 -6.32
C LEU A 136 2.31 -1.00 -7.68
N SER A 137 3.22 -1.25 -8.63
CA SER A 137 2.97 -2.08 -9.81
C SER A 137 3.51 -3.48 -9.53
N ASP A 138 2.61 -4.44 -9.34
CA ASP A 138 2.91 -5.77 -8.79
C ASP A 138 2.88 -6.86 -9.86
N HIS A 139 4.03 -7.50 -10.05
CA HIS A 139 4.22 -8.64 -10.96
C HIS A 139 4.40 -9.99 -10.22
N SER A 140 4.18 -10.02 -8.90
CA SER A 140 4.22 -11.27 -8.13
C SER A 140 2.98 -12.12 -8.36
N LEU A 141 3.04 -13.40 -8.00
CA LEU A 141 1.88 -14.29 -8.07
C LEU A 141 0.88 -13.99 -6.96
N GLY A 142 -0.41 -14.09 -7.28
CA GLY A 142 -1.49 -13.85 -6.33
C GLY A 142 -1.61 -12.40 -5.89
N ILE A 143 -2.12 -12.15 -4.68
CA ILE A 143 -2.46 -10.81 -4.18
C ILE A 143 -1.78 -10.43 -2.86
N SER A 144 -1.01 -11.33 -2.26
CA SER A 144 -0.43 -11.12 -0.92
C SER A 144 0.55 -9.96 -0.85
N VAL A 145 1.41 -9.83 -1.87
CA VAL A 145 2.40 -8.74 -1.96
C VAL A 145 1.68 -7.40 -2.19
N ALA A 146 0.70 -7.38 -3.08
CA ALA A 146 -0.12 -6.20 -3.34
C ALA A 146 -0.85 -5.73 -2.06
N LEU A 147 -1.44 -6.65 -1.28
CA LEU A 147 -2.05 -6.33 0.01
C LEU A 147 -1.03 -5.85 1.04
N GLY A 148 0.14 -6.48 1.10
CA GLY A 148 1.25 -6.05 1.95
C GLY A 148 1.71 -4.62 1.64
N SER A 149 1.67 -4.21 0.37
CA SER A 149 2.04 -2.86 -0.05
C SER A 149 1.13 -1.78 0.56
N VAL A 150 -0.16 -2.07 0.73
CA VAL A 150 -1.11 -1.15 1.38
C VAL A 150 -0.72 -0.91 2.83
N ALA A 151 -0.29 -1.96 3.54
CA ALA A 151 0.13 -1.85 4.94
C ALA A 151 1.37 -0.95 5.11
N VAL A 152 2.29 -0.95 4.14
CA VAL A 152 3.50 -0.09 4.14
C VAL A 152 3.30 1.27 3.48
N GLY A 153 2.08 1.62 3.07
CA GLY A 153 1.73 2.98 2.66
C GLY A 153 1.33 3.16 1.20
N ALA A 154 1.27 2.12 0.39
CA ALA A 154 0.76 2.24 -0.99
C ALA A 154 -0.72 2.67 -1.00
N ASN A 155 -1.05 3.62 -1.86
CA ASN A 155 -2.41 4.10 -2.11
C ASN A 155 -2.94 3.71 -3.50
N ILE A 156 -2.06 3.22 -4.37
CA ILE A 156 -2.40 2.75 -5.71
C ILE A 156 -1.80 1.35 -5.89
N ILE A 157 -2.58 0.43 -6.46
CA ILE A 157 -2.12 -0.90 -6.84
C ILE A 157 -2.40 -1.10 -8.33
N GLU A 158 -1.38 -1.49 -9.07
CA GLU A 158 -1.49 -1.96 -10.45
C GLU A 158 -1.17 -3.45 -10.48
N LYS A 159 -1.99 -4.22 -11.19
CA LYS A 159 -1.86 -5.68 -11.27
C LYS A 159 -2.30 -6.19 -12.62
N HIS A 160 -1.58 -7.15 -13.20
CA HIS A 160 -2.04 -7.88 -14.39
C HIS A 160 -3.31 -8.64 -14.08
N PHE A 161 -4.30 -8.54 -14.95
CA PHE A 161 -5.62 -9.15 -14.82
C PHE A 161 -5.98 -9.96 -16.05
N THR A 162 -6.57 -11.15 -15.83
CA THR A 162 -7.11 -11.97 -16.89
C THR A 162 -8.46 -12.57 -16.47
N LYS A 163 -9.31 -12.87 -17.43
CA LYS A 163 -10.54 -13.63 -17.16
C LYS A 163 -10.22 -15.09 -16.79
N SER A 164 -9.16 -15.66 -17.36
CA SER A 164 -8.68 -17.01 -17.03
C SER A 164 -7.19 -17.15 -17.34
N ARG A 165 -6.42 -17.66 -16.37
CA ARG A 165 -5.01 -18.01 -16.55
C ARG A 165 -4.78 -19.14 -17.54
N GLN A 166 -5.82 -19.88 -17.92
CA GLN A 166 -5.76 -20.93 -18.93
C GLN A 166 -5.80 -20.38 -20.37
N TRP A 167 -6.10 -19.11 -20.54
CA TRP A 167 -6.08 -18.50 -21.86
C TRP A 167 -4.65 -18.31 -22.37
N PRO A 168 -4.42 -18.45 -23.68
CA PRO A 168 -3.11 -18.21 -24.26
C PRO A 168 -2.72 -16.72 -24.12
N GLY A 169 -1.48 -16.47 -23.73
CA GLY A 169 -0.94 -15.13 -23.60
C GLY A 169 0.27 -15.13 -22.67
N PRO A 170 1.27 -14.28 -22.90
CA PRO A 170 2.50 -14.27 -22.11
C PRO A 170 2.26 -13.91 -20.65
N ASP A 171 1.31 -13.02 -20.36
CA ASP A 171 1.05 -12.46 -19.04
C ASP A 171 -0.04 -13.20 -18.26
N ASN A 172 -0.86 -14.03 -18.95
CA ASN A 172 -1.96 -14.74 -18.32
C ASN A 172 -1.55 -15.63 -17.14
N PRO A 173 -0.41 -16.37 -17.19
CA PRO A 173 -0.03 -17.28 -16.10
C PRO A 173 0.18 -16.61 -14.74
N PHE A 174 0.56 -15.32 -14.69
CA PHE A 174 0.80 -14.58 -13.45
C PHE A 174 -0.24 -13.48 -13.19
N SER A 175 -1.21 -13.31 -14.08
CA SER A 175 -2.34 -12.40 -13.89
C SER A 175 -3.29 -12.88 -12.80
N ILE A 176 -3.95 -11.96 -12.12
CA ILE A 176 -5.04 -12.29 -11.20
C ILE A 176 -6.35 -12.49 -11.96
N GLU A 177 -7.22 -13.35 -11.43
CA GLU A 177 -8.55 -13.65 -11.97
C GLU A 177 -9.63 -12.84 -11.24
N PRO A 178 -10.90 -12.82 -11.71
CA PRO A 178 -11.96 -11.96 -11.16
C PRO A 178 -12.19 -12.08 -9.65
N ASN A 179 -12.11 -13.29 -9.09
CA ASN A 179 -12.28 -13.49 -7.65
C ASN A 179 -11.09 -12.92 -6.85
N GLU A 180 -9.88 -13.05 -7.38
CA GLU A 180 -8.68 -12.48 -6.75
C GLU A 180 -8.72 -10.96 -6.82
N LEU A 181 -9.17 -10.39 -7.94
CA LEU A 181 -9.36 -8.93 -8.06
C LEU A 181 -10.39 -8.42 -7.05
N LYS A 182 -11.53 -9.12 -6.90
CA LYS A 182 -12.53 -8.76 -5.90
C LYS A 182 -11.95 -8.77 -4.49
N ASN A 183 -11.24 -9.84 -4.13
CA ASN A 183 -10.59 -9.96 -2.83
C ASN A 183 -9.52 -8.87 -2.63
N LEU A 184 -8.73 -8.56 -3.66
CA LEU A 184 -7.73 -7.49 -3.61
C LEU A 184 -8.40 -6.14 -3.30
N VAL A 185 -9.48 -5.81 -3.98
CA VAL A 185 -10.23 -4.55 -3.77
C VAL A 185 -10.81 -4.48 -2.36
N ASP A 186 -11.47 -5.55 -1.89
CA ASP A 186 -12.13 -5.56 -0.59
C ASP A 186 -11.11 -5.52 0.55
N TRP A 187 -10.08 -6.36 0.52
CA TRP A 187 -9.08 -6.45 1.58
C TRP A 187 -8.11 -5.27 1.60
N SER A 188 -7.83 -4.66 0.44
CA SER A 188 -7.07 -3.40 0.41
C SER A 188 -7.75 -2.30 1.21
N LYS A 189 -9.09 -2.19 1.13
CA LYS A 189 -9.87 -1.21 1.91
C LYS A 189 -9.82 -1.50 3.41
N GLU A 190 -9.85 -2.78 3.79
CA GLU A 190 -9.72 -3.18 5.20
C GLU A 190 -8.34 -2.84 5.75
N ILE A 191 -7.28 -3.21 5.04
CA ILE A 191 -5.89 -2.93 5.44
C ILE A 191 -5.66 -1.42 5.49
N TRP A 192 -6.15 -0.66 4.50
CA TRP A 192 -6.03 0.79 4.48
C TRP A 192 -6.66 1.43 5.74
N ARG A 193 -7.84 0.95 6.18
CA ARG A 193 -8.47 1.43 7.42
C ARG A 193 -7.71 1.00 8.67
N ALA A 194 -7.06 -0.16 8.64
CA ALA A 194 -6.36 -0.75 9.78
C ALA A 194 -4.91 -0.24 9.95
N ARG A 195 -4.26 0.28 8.89
CA ARG A 195 -2.83 0.62 8.89
C ARG A 195 -2.44 1.86 9.71
N GLY A 196 -3.42 2.67 10.09
CA GLY A 196 -3.18 3.93 10.80
C GLY A 196 -3.07 3.76 12.30
N GLY A 197 -2.76 4.88 12.97
CA GLY A 197 -2.74 4.97 14.42
C GLY A 197 -1.35 4.86 15.05
N LYS A 198 -1.28 5.20 16.34
CA LYS A 198 -0.10 5.05 17.20
C LYS A 198 -0.40 3.97 18.23
N LYS A 199 0.65 3.36 18.81
CA LYS A 199 0.44 2.44 19.96
C LYS A 199 0.03 3.26 21.18
N ASP A 200 -1.25 3.18 21.50
CA ASP A 200 -1.85 3.81 22.66
C ASP A 200 -3.02 2.94 23.17
N ILE A 201 -3.59 3.31 24.31
CA ILE A 201 -4.80 2.70 24.85
C ILE A 201 -6.00 3.38 24.20
N LEU A 202 -6.89 2.57 23.61
CA LEU A 202 -8.16 3.05 23.08
C LEU A 202 -9.21 3.14 24.22
N ASP A 203 -10.12 4.11 24.10
CA ASP A 203 -11.22 4.25 25.06
C ASP A 203 -12.06 2.96 25.15
N ASP A 204 -12.27 2.28 24.03
CA ASP A 204 -13.00 1.01 23.97
C ASP A 204 -12.28 -0.18 24.66
N GLU A 205 -10.99 -0.03 25.00
CA GLU A 205 -10.24 -1.06 25.77
C GLU A 205 -10.47 -0.94 27.29
N LYS A 206 -11.06 0.16 27.80
CA LYS A 206 -11.27 0.37 29.23
C LYS A 206 -11.99 -0.80 29.95
N PRO A 207 -13.09 -1.36 29.43
CA PRO A 207 -13.75 -2.49 30.08
C PRO A 207 -12.85 -3.74 30.15
N VAL A 208 -11.95 -3.91 29.16
CA VAL A 208 -10.98 -5.02 29.16
C VAL A 208 -9.84 -4.74 30.15
N ILE A 209 -9.42 -3.48 30.28
CA ILE A 209 -8.41 -3.06 31.29
C ILE A 209 -8.92 -3.35 32.69
N ASP A 210 -10.15 -2.94 33.02
CA ASP A 210 -10.76 -3.18 34.34
C ASP A 210 -10.84 -4.66 34.69
N PHE A 211 -11.09 -5.51 33.71
CA PHE A 211 -11.10 -6.97 33.91
C PHE A 211 -9.71 -7.60 33.89
N ALA A 212 -8.83 -7.19 33.01
CA ALA A 212 -7.60 -7.92 32.68
C ALA A 212 -6.37 -7.45 33.44
N TYR A 213 -6.33 -6.19 33.87
CA TYR A 213 -5.19 -5.72 34.67
C TYR A 213 -5.20 -6.36 36.06
N ALA A 214 -4.01 -6.42 36.64
CA ALA A 214 -3.85 -6.84 38.02
C ALA A 214 -3.60 -5.64 38.94
N CYS A 215 -4.12 -5.66 40.11
CA CYS A 215 -3.82 -4.71 41.19
C CYS A 215 -3.25 -5.42 42.43
N VAL A 216 -2.63 -4.66 43.30
CA VAL A 216 -2.08 -5.14 44.56
C VAL A 216 -3.23 -5.51 45.49
N VAL A 217 -3.16 -6.69 46.05
CA VAL A 217 -4.15 -7.19 47.04
C VAL A 217 -3.46 -7.86 48.21
N ALA A 218 -4.09 -7.80 49.38
CA ALA A 218 -3.68 -8.61 50.51
C ALA A 218 -3.96 -10.08 50.22
N ILE A 219 -3.00 -10.96 50.51
CA ILE A 219 -3.13 -12.44 50.42
C ILE A 219 -3.19 -13.10 51.77
N LYS A 220 -3.02 -12.33 52.86
CA LYS A 220 -3.20 -12.67 54.27
C LYS A 220 -3.75 -11.47 55.02
N ASP A 221 -4.24 -11.67 56.25
CA ASP A 221 -4.57 -10.57 57.12
C ASP A 221 -3.30 -9.79 57.47
N ILE A 222 -3.41 -8.46 57.43
CA ILE A 222 -2.31 -7.52 57.67
C ILE A 222 -2.68 -6.66 58.89
N ASN A 223 -1.88 -6.73 59.94
CA ASN A 223 -2.12 -5.94 61.16
C ASN A 223 -1.69 -4.48 60.93
N LYS A 224 -2.29 -3.58 61.74
CA LYS A 224 -1.93 -2.16 61.73
C LYS A 224 -0.42 -1.99 62.07
N GLY A 225 0.29 -1.32 61.16
CA GLY A 225 1.72 -1.07 61.26
C GLY A 225 2.62 -2.20 60.77
N GLU A 226 2.04 -3.33 60.36
CA GLU A 226 2.78 -4.42 59.72
C GLU A 226 3.27 -3.96 58.32
N ALA A 227 4.54 -4.29 58.01
CA ALA A 227 5.13 -3.97 56.73
C ALA A 227 4.55 -4.85 55.60
N LEU A 228 4.24 -4.24 54.47
CA LEU A 228 3.84 -4.93 53.25
C LEU A 228 5.05 -5.67 52.68
N SER A 229 4.87 -6.95 52.37
CA SER A 229 5.93 -7.85 51.92
C SER A 229 5.39 -8.88 50.93
N LEU A 230 6.29 -9.61 50.26
CA LEU A 230 5.90 -10.71 49.36
C LEU A 230 5.09 -11.81 50.06
N ASP A 231 5.12 -11.88 51.44
CA ASP A 231 4.39 -12.86 52.20
C ASP A 231 2.92 -12.49 52.45
N ASN A 232 2.57 -11.19 52.40
CA ASN A 232 1.24 -10.72 52.75
C ASN A 232 0.52 -9.94 51.65
N ILE A 233 1.20 -9.47 50.59
CA ILE A 233 0.60 -8.90 49.44
C ILE A 233 1.05 -9.58 48.13
N TRP A 234 0.20 -9.54 47.14
CA TRP A 234 0.51 -9.98 45.78
C TRP A 234 -0.37 -9.25 44.79
N VAL A 235 -0.19 -9.54 43.50
CA VAL A 235 -1.00 -8.95 42.42
C VAL A 235 -2.04 -9.94 41.90
N LYS A 236 -3.28 -9.53 41.76
CA LYS A 236 -4.38 -10.33 41.20
C LYS A 236 -5.30 -9.49 40.36
N ARG A 237 -5.98 -10.13 39.40
CA ARG A 237 -7.11 -9.54 38.66
C ARG A 237 -8.36 -9.54 39.57
N PRO A 238 -9.32 -8.63 39.36
CA PRO A 238 -9.43 -7.59 38.33
C PRO A 238 -8.59 -6.35 38.66
N GLY A 239 -8.49 -5.45 37.67
CA GLY A 239 -7.75 -4.19 37.74
C GLY A 239 -8.56 -3.03 38.36
N THR A 240 -9.51 -3.33 39.23
CA THR A 240 -10.38 -2.35 39.89
C THR A 240 -9.84 -1.80 41.22
N GLY A 241 -8.66 -2.24 41.64
CA GLY A 241 -7.97 -1.73 42.83
C GLY A 241 -7.23 -0.41 42.51
N GLU A 242 -6.92 0.34 43.59
CA GLU A 242 -6.29 1.67 43.44
C GLU A 242 -4.80 1.59 43.11
N ILE A 243 -4.11 0.50 43.48
CA ILE A 243 -2.66 0.31 43.23
C ILE A 243 -2.50 -0.80 42.18
N PHE A 244 -2.01 -0.41 40.99
CA PHE A 244 -1.80 -1.36 39.91
C PHE A 244 -0.54 -2.22 40.14
N ALA A 245 -0.49 -3.38 39.47
CA ALA A 245 0.63 -4.31 39.54
C ALA A 245 1.99 -3.66 39.15
N LYS A 246 2.00 -2.66 38.31
CA LYS A 246 3.21 -1.92 37.90
C LYS A 246 3.86 -1.16 39.07
N ASP A 247 3.05 -0.76 40.04
CA ASP A 247 3.46 0.04 41.20
C ASP A 247 3.72 -0.88 42.45
N PHE A 248 3.81 -2.22 42.26
CA PHE A 248 3.96 -3.20 43.31
C PHE A 248 5.22 -2.98 44.17
N GLU A 249 6.35 -2.70 43.54
CA GLU A 249 7.63 -2.47 44.23
C GLU A 249 7.59 -1.21 45.11
N ASP A 250 6.80 -0.20 44.71
CA ASP A 250 6.70 1.07 45.42
C ASP A 250 5.96 0.93 46.78
N VAL A 251 5.20 -0.15 46.95
CA VAL A 251 4.46 -0.39 48.20
C VAL A 251 5.16 -1.38 49.15
N LEU A 252 6.18 -2.09 48.69
CA LEU A 252 6.96 -3.01 49.54
C LEU A 252 7.65 -2.23 50.66
N GLY A 253 7.55 -2.74 51.90
CA GLY A 253 8.12 -2.10 53.07
C GLY A 253 7.28 -0.95 53.66
N LEU A 254 6.29 -0.46 52.92
CA LEU A 254 5.28 0.47 53.49
C LEU A 254 4.36 -0.31 54.45
N SER A 255 3.51 0.39 55.18
CA SER A 255 2.45 -0.24 55.97
C SER A 255 1.11 0.45 55.63
N LEU A 256 -0.01 -0.17 56.07
CA LEU A 256 -1.35 0.40 55.93
C LEU A 256 -1.55 1.76 56.63
N ILE A 257 -0.52 2.29 57.32
CA ILE A 257 -0.52 3.64 57.89
C ILE A 257 -0.03 4.67 56.86
N HIS A 258 0.74 4.19 55.86
CA HIS A 258 1.35 5.04 54.81
C HIS A 258 0.53 5.07 53.52
N ILE A 259 -0.42 4.16 53.35
CA ILE A 259 -1.22 4.00 52.14
C ILE A 259 -2.67 4.43 52.46
#